data_c62eff0b71db9714d6449de8f1c90468
#
_entry.id   c62eff0b71db9714d6449de8f1c90468
#
_cell.length_a   1.000
_cell.length_b   1.000
_cell.length_c   1.000
_cell.angle_alpha   90.00
_cell.angle_beta   90.00
_cell.angle_gamma   90.00
#
_symmetry.space_group_name_H-M   'P 1'
#
loop_
_entity.id
_entity.type
_entity.pdbx_description
1 polymer ?
#
loop_
_entity_poly.entity_id
_entity_poly.type
_entity_poly.pdbx_seq_one_letter_code
_entity_poly.pdbx_strand_id
1 'polypeptide(L)'
;MGSEMCIRDRFIHVNHSIADAVAFAIKTPVGTVVMTGDFKIDTTAEDGMIDLARLGALGKEGVLALLCDSTNVERQGYTPSERTVAGSFERQFSGCNKRIIVTTFASNAFRLQSLITVAKKFGRKVAVTGRSMENILKVSTELGYLKIPAGTLVDINQIKQIPNNKLVIVSTGSQGENMSALYRLSLIHI
;
A
#
# COMPACT_ATOMS: atom_id res chain seq x y z
N MET A 1 44.32 -6.25 18.53
CA MET A 1 43.07 -6.18 19.26
C MET A 1 42.03 -5.65 18.28
N GLY A 2 41.30 -6.55 17.61
CA GLY A 2 40.20 -6.15 16.73
C GLY A 2 39.03 -5.72 17.61
N SER A 3 38.67 -4.45 17.58
CA SER A 3 37.42 -4.00 18.15
C SER A 3 36.29 -4.58 17.27
N GLU A 4 35.67 -5.63 17.74
CA GLU A 4 34.39 -6.05 17.16
C GLU A 4 33.43 -4.88 17.33
N MET A 5 33.16 -4.20 16.27
CA MET A 5 32.13 -3.15 16.20
C MET A 5 30.79 -3.82 16.35
N CYS A 6 30.29 -3.94 17.60
CA CYS A 6 28.97 -4.46 17.87
C CYS A 6 27.93 -3.44 17.39
N ILE A 7 27.56 -3.52 16.12
CA ILE A 7 26.38 -2.82 15.59
C ILE A 7 25.18 -3.68 15.98
N ARG A 8 24.19 -3.07 16.62
CA ARG A 8 22.91 -3.71 16.93
C ARG A 8 21.81 -2.99 16.21
N ASP A 9 21.24 -3.66 15.23
CA ASP A 9 20.11 -3.13 14.47
C ASP A 9 18.80 -3.57 15.13
N ARG A 10 17.84 -2.65 15.16
CA ARG A 10 16.46 -2.92 15.60
C ARG A 10 15.49 -2.45 14.55
N PHE A 11 14.59 -3.34 14.18
CA PHE A 11 13.44 -3.03 13.33
C PHE A 11 12.33 -2.45 14.20
N ILE A 12 11.71 -1.40 13.72
CA ILE A 12 10.60 -0.70 14.38
C ILE A 12 9.47 -0.64 13.39
N HIS A 13 8.32 -1.21 13.72
CA HIS A 13 7.15 -1.17 12.86
C HIS A 13 6.71 0.27 12.60
N VAL A 14 6.55 0.62 11.32
CA VAL A 14 5.98 1.89 10.87
C VAL A 14 4.87 1.65 9.85
N ASN A 15 3.92 2.57 9.77
CA ASN A 15 2.87 2.45 8.76
C ASN A 15 3.31 3.09 7.44
N HIS A 16 3.08 2.37 6.36
CA HIS A 16 3.24 2.87 5.00
C HIS A 16 2.24 2.18 4.07
N SER A 17 2.32 2.43 2.76
CA SER A 17 1.45 1.78 1.76
C SER A 17 1.79 0.31 1.53
N ILE A 18 3.05 -0.07 1.76
CA ILE A 18 3.51 -1.45 1.71
C ILE A 18 3.36 -2.12 3.08
N ALA A 19 2.97 -3.38 3.10
CA ALA A 19 2.90 -4.16 4.34
C ALA A 19 4.29 -4.35 4.96
N ASP A 20 4.34 -4.48 6.29
CA ASP A 20 5.55 -4.68 7.10
C ASP A 20 6.64 -3.62 6.91
N ALA A 21 6.24 -2.38 6.66
CA ALA A 21 7.18 -1.28 6.61
C ALA A 21 7.89 -1.10 7.97
N VAL A 22 9.20 -0.87 7.93
CA VAL A 22 10.02 -0.76 9.14
C VAL A 22 10.96 0.44 9.08
N ALA A 23 11.14 1.07 10.23
CA ALA A 23 12.27 1.94 10.52
C ALA A 23 13.42 1.14 11.14
N PHE A 24 14.61 1.69 11.07
CA PHE A 24 15.82 1.10 11.63
C PHE A 24 16.39 1.97 12.74
N ALA A 25 16.73 1.39 13.87
CA ALA A 25 17.58 2.01 14.88
C ALA A 25 18.90 1.28 14.94
N ILE A 26 19.96 1.93 14.50
CA ILE A 26 21.32 1.40 14.39
C ILE A 26 22.14 1.93 15.58
N LYS A 27 22.43 1.06 16.55
CA LYS A 27 23.26 1.42 17.70
C LYS A 27 24.74 1.19 17.39
N THR A 28 25.52 2.24 17.47
CA THR A 28 26.97 2.22 17.24
C THR A 28 27.70 2.66 18.50
N PRO A 29 29.03 2.44 18.61
CA PRO A 29 29.82 2.92 19.74
C PRO A 29 29.80 4.45 19.94
N VAL A 30 29.50 5.21 18.88
CA VAL A 30 29.47 6.68 18.93
C VAL A 30 28.06 7.27 19.10
N GLY A 31 27.03 6.44 19.02
CA GLY A 31 25.64 6.87 19.20
C GLY A 31 24.63 6.09 18.37
N THR A 32 23.37 6.41 18.53
CA THR A 32 22.27 5.77 17.82
C THR A 32 21.87 6.61 16.60
N VAL A 33 21.78 5.95 15.43
CA VAL A 33 21.22 6.53 14.22
C VAL A 33 19.86 5.91 13.98
N VAL A 34 18.85 6.73 13.70
CA VAL A 34 17.51 6.26 13.35
C VAL A 34 17.22 6.64 11.90
N MET A 35 16.78 5.64 11.11
CA MET A 35 16.34 5.82 9.74
C MET A 35 14.88 5.37 9.64
N THR A 36 13.98 6.30 9.34
CA THR A 36 12.54 6.00 9.38
C THR A 36 12.07 5.16 8.19
N GLY A 37 12.77 5.17 7.06
CA GLY A 37 12.17 4.79 5.80
C GLY A 37 10.97 5.69 5.48
N ASP A 38 10.18 5.29 4.49
CA ASP A 38 8.91 5.96 4.21
C ASP A 38 7.90 5.59 5.30
N PHE A 39 7.28 6.56 5.92
CA PHE A 39 6.33 6.31 7.00
C PHE A 39 5.18 7.32 7.04
N LYS A 40 4.14 6.95 7.72
CA LYS A 40 3.08 7.87 8.18
C LYS A 40 2.69 7.49 9.62
N ILE A 41 2.10 8.43 10.34
CA ILE A 41 1.50 8.15 11.63
C ILE A 41 0.02 7.86 11.40
N ASP A 42 -0.36 6.59 11.47
CA ASP A 42 -1.74 6.14 11.34
C ASP A 42 -2.09 5.24 12.54
N THR A 43 -2.92 5.76 13.44
CA THR A 43 -3.33 5.04 14.65
C THR A 43 -4.45 4.04 14.39
N THR A 44 -4.95 3.97 13.16
CA THR A 44 -6.07 3.12 12.75
C THR A 44 -5.73 2.21 11.58
N ALA A 45 -4.43 2.07 11.27
CA ALA A 45 -3.95 1.24 10.18
C ALA A 45 -4.36 -0.24 10.35
N GLU A 46 -4.55 -0.93 9.23
CA GLU A 46 -5.00 -2.34 9.24
C GLU A 46 -3.91 -3.32 9.67
N ASP A 47 -2.63 -2.95 9.47
CA ASP A 47 -1.44 -3.70 9.85
C ASP A 47 -0.93 -3.42 11.27
N GLY A 48 -1.72 -2.70 12.07
CA GLY A 48 -1.35 -2.28 13.41
C GLY A 48 -0.86 -0.83 13.46
N MET A 49 -0.75 -0.31 14.66
CA MET A 49 -0.29 1.05 14.91
C MET A 49 1.25 1.11 14.85
N ILE A 50 1.78 2.19 14.27
CA ILE A 50 3.21 2.51 14.35
C ILE A 50 3.72 2.42 15.80
N ASP A 51 4.90 1.83 16.01
CA ASP A 51 5.50 1.67 17.36
C ASP A 51 6.07 3.00 17.89
N LEU A 52 5.16 3.91 18.23
CA LEU A 52 5.50 5.19 18.85
C LEU A 52 6.19 5.03 20.20
N ALA A 53 5.88 3.96 20.93
CA ALA A 53 6.50 3.69 22.24
C ALA A 53 8.00 3.44 22.07
N ARG A 54 8.39 2.66 21.08
CA ARG A 54 9.79 2.39 20.76
C ARG A 54 10.51 3.64 20.26
N LEU A 55 9.88 4.41 19.38
CA LEU A 55 10.44 5.69 18.91
C LEU A 55 10.64 6.68 20.07
N GLY A 56 9.65 6.78 20.96
CA GLY A 56 9.74 7.61 22.16
C GLY A 56 10.84 7.16 23.12
N ALA A 57 11.06 5.84 23.30
CA ALA A 57 12.15 5.30 24.11
C ALA A 57 13.51 5.67 23.53
N LEU A 58 13.70 5.55 22.20
CA LEU A 58 14.93 5.97 21.52
C LEU A 58 15.19 7.46 21.68
N GLY A 59 14.15 8.29 21.59
CA GLY A 59 14.27 9.73 21.83
C GLY A 59 14.74 10.06 23.25
N LYS A 60 14.31 9.28 24.26
CA LYS A 60 14.77 9.43 25.66
C LYS A 60 16.19 8.91 25.86
N GLU A 61 16.58 7.83 25.18
CA GLU A 61 17.96 7.30 25.21
C GLU A 61 18.97 8.27 24.55
N GLY A 62 18.49 9.10 23.63
CA GLY A 62 19.29 10.01 22.80
C GLY A 62 19.60 9.43 21.42
N VAL A 63 19.35 10.22 20.40
CA VAL A 63 19.60 9.89 18.99
C VAL A 63 20.67 10.82 18.44
N LEU A 64 21.76 10.26 17.93
CA LEU A 64 22.86 11.01 17.31
C LEU A 64 22.44 11.63 15.98
N ALA A 65 21.74 10.88 15.16
CA ALA A 65 21.24 11.34 13.86
C ALA A 65 19.90 10.69 13.53
N LEU A 66 19.00 11.49 12.97
CA LEU A 66 17.69 11.05 12.45
C LEU A 66 17.63 11.30 10.95
N LEU A 67 17.50 10.22 10.16
CA LEU A 67 17.23 10.25 8.74
C LEU A 67 15.73 10.03 8.56
N CYS A 68 15.00 11.12 8.40
CA CYS A 68 13.54 11.11 8.41
C CYS A 68 12.98 11.33 7.01
N ASP A 69 11.96 10.54 6.64
CA ASP A 69 11.13 10.86 5.47
C ASP A 69 10.51 12.24 5.65
N SER A 70 10.66 13.07 4.64
CA SER A 70 10.16 14.44 4.59
C SER A 70 9.22 14.68 3.41
N THR A 71 8.71 13.61 2.81
CA THR A 71 7.70 13.69 1.74
C THR A 71 6.47 14.45 2.25
N ASN A 72 6.02 15.43 1.48
CA ASN A 72 4.93 16.35 1.84
C ASN A 72 5.18 17.26 3.08
N VAL A 73 6.41 17.43 3.54
CA VAL A 73 6.73 18.29 4.71
C VAL A 73 6.20 19.73 4.55
N GLU A 74 6.12 20.24 3.32
CA GLU A 74 5.60 21.59 3.02
C GLU A 74 4.08 21.65 2.93
N ARG A 75 3.38 20.51 2.95
CA ARG A 75 1.92 20.45 2.86
C ARG A 75 1.30 20.50 4.25
N GLN A 76 0.40 21.44 4.46
CA GLN A 76 -0.36 21.50 5.70
C GLN A 76 -1.37 20.36 5.81
N GLY A 77 -1.62 19.89 7.05
CA GLY A 77 -2.61 18.85 7.34
C GLY A 77 -1.99 17.47 7.55
N TYR A 78 -2.84 16.46 7.49
CA TYR A 78 -2.48 15.07 7.75
C TYR A 78 -2.90 14.17 6.60
N THR A 79 -2.12 13.14 6.32
CA THR A 79 -2.52 12.08 5.40
C THR A 79 -3.63 11.23 6.04
N PRO A 80 -4.82 11.13 5.41
CA PRO A 80 -5.90 10.28 5.94
C PRO A 80 -5.50 8.81 6.05
N SER A 81 -6.14 8.10 6.98
CA SER A 81 -5.97 6.64 7.07
C SER A 81 -6.49 5.92 5.83
N GLU A 82 -5.85 4.82 5.45
CA GLU A 82 -6.35 3.93 4.37
C GLU A 82 -7.77 3.42 4.64
N ARG A 83 -8.19 3.30 5.90
CA ARG A 83 -9.58 2.95 6.27
C ARG A 83 -10.64 3.85 5.63
N THR A 84 -10.34 5.12 5.41
CA THR A 84 -11.28 6.06 4.79
C THR A 84 -11.51 5.78 3.30
N VAL A 85 -10.58 5.07 2.66
CA VAL A 85 -10.65 4.75 1.23
C VAL A 85 -11.78 3.78 0.91
N ALA A 86 -12.04 2.80 1.79
CA ALA A 86 -13.14 1.84 1.61
C ALA A 86 -14.50 2.55 1.48
N GLY A 87 -14.79 3.52 2.35
CA GLY A 87 -16.02 4.32 2.26
C GLY A 87 -16.10 5.17 0.98
N SER A 88 -14.97 5.62 0.45
CA SER A 88 -14.92 6.31 -0.83
C SER A 88 -15.22 5.37 -2.00
N PHE A 89 -14.67 4.17 -1.99
CA PHE A 89 -15.01 3.14 -2.97
C PHE A 89 -16.51 2.81 -2.91
N GLU A 90 -17.08 2.60 -1.73
CA GLU A 90 -18.51 2.29 -1.59
C GLU A 90 -19.40 3.36 -2.22
N ARG A 91 -19.11 4.64 -1.98
CA ARG A 91 -19.85 5.76 -2.61
C ARG A 91 -19.76 5.73 -4.13
N GLN A 92 -18.56 5.50 -4.68
CA GLN A 92 -18.36 5.46 -6.13
C GLN A 92 -19.01 4.23 -6.77
N PHE A 93 -18.99 3.08 -6.09
CA PHE A 93 -19.56 1.84 -6.60
C PHE A 93 -21.09 1.85 -6.58
N SER A 94 -21.70 2.43 -5.55
CA SER A 94 -23.17 2.48 -5.42
C SER A 94 -23.83 3.31 -6.51
N GLY A 95 -23.17 4.38 -6.98
CA GLY A 95 -23.69 5.26 -8.04
C GLY A 95 -23.35 4.81 -9.47
N CYS A 96 -22.55 3.76 -9.67
CA CYS A 96 -22.02 3.41 -10.97
C CYS A 96 -22.65 2.13 -11.54
N ASN A 97 -23.33 2.28 -12.67
CA ASN A 97 -23.89 1.16 -13.45
C ASN A 97 -23.02 0.75 -14.66
N LYS A 98 -21.80 1.29 -14.75
CA LYS A 98 -20.82 1.01 -15.81
C LYS A 98 -19.62 0.26 -15.24
N ARG A 99 -18.64 -0.05 -16.09
CA ARG A 99 -17.32 -0.54 -15.72
C ARG A 99 -16.60 0.51 -14.85
N ILE A 100 -15.91 0.05 -13.83
CA ILE A 100 -15.08 0.89 -12.97
C ILE A 100 -13.62 0.56 -13.29
N ILE A 101 -12.81 1.58 -13.51
CA ILE A 101 -11.36 1.45 -13.60
C ILE A 101 -10.77 2.19 -12.42
N VAL A 102 -9.93 1.49 -11.64
CA VAL A 102 -9.23 2.04 -10.48
C VAL A 102 -7.74 1.95 -10.73
N THR A 103 -7.04 3.06 -10.54
CA THR A 103 -5.58 3.09 -10.59
C THR A 103 -5.02 3.29 -9.19
N THR A 104 -3.98 2.55 -8.88
CA THR A 104 -3.26 2.66 -7.61
C THR A 104 -1.81 2.22 -7.78
N PHE A 105 -0.97 2.54 -6.80
CA PHE A 105 0.36 1.96 -6.72
C PHE A 105 0.25 0.45 -6.45
N ALA A 106 1.07 -0.32 -7.15
CA ALA A 106 1.08 -1.78 -7.00
C ALA A 106 1.41 -2.21 -5.57
N SER A 107 2.30 -1.48 -4.89
CA SER A 107 2.74 -1.79 -3.52
C SER A 107 1.65 -1.65 -2.45
N ASN A 108 0.53 -0.96 -2.74
CA ASN A 108 -0.51 -0.73 -1.74
C ASN A 108 -1.48 -1.92 -1.62
N ALA A 109 -1.04 -2.97 -0.91
CA ALA A 109 -1.82 -4.19 -0.70
C ALA A 109 -3.13 -3.93 0.07
N PHE A 110 -3.12 -3.04 1.07
CA PHE A 110 -4.31 -2.72 1.87
C PHE A 110 -5.39 -2.02 1.04
N ARG A 111 -5.00 -1.11 0.17
CA ARG A 111 -5.94 -0.48 -0.78
C ARG A 111 -6.53 -1.49 -1.75
N LEU A 112 -5.70 -2.42 -2.22
CA LEU A 112 -6.17 -3.51 -3.08
C LEU A 112 -7.14 -4.43 -2.33
N GLN A 113 -6.87 -4.76 -1.06
CA GLN A 113 -7.79 -5.51 -0.20
C GLN A 113 -9.13 -4.79 -0.04
N SER A 114 -9.10 -3.51 0.30
CA SER A 114 -10.31 -2.68 0.45
C SER A 114 -11.14 -2.67 -0.84
N LEU A 115 -10.48 -2.50 -1.99
CA LEU A 115 -11.13 -2.52 -3.30
C LEU A 115 -11.81 -3.88 -3.58
N ILE A 116 -11.08 -4.99 -3.37
CA ILE A 116 -11.61 -6.35 -3.60
C ILE A 116 -12.81 -6.60 -2.70
N THR A 117 -12.74 -6.20 -1.45
CA THR A 117 -13.82 -6.33 -0.47
C THR A 117 -15.07 -5.57 -0.90
N VAL A 118 -14.90 -4.31 -1.30
CA VAL A 118 -16.01 -3.48 -1.80
C VAL A 118 -16.57 -4.03 -3.12
N ALA A 119 -15.71 -4.42 -4.06
CA ALA A 119 -16.16 -5.03 -5.32
C ALA A 119 -17.03 -6.27 -5.07
N LYS A 120 -16.61 -7.14 -4.14
CA LYS A 120 -17.39 -8.32 -3.73
C LYS A 120 -18.75 -7.93 -3.15
N LYS A 121 -18.79 -6.92 -2.27
CA LYS A 121 -20.03 -6.39 -1.67
C LYS A 121 -21.04 -5.95 -2.74
N PHE A 122 -20.57 -5.32 -3.81
CA PHE A 122 -21.41 -4.87 -4.94
C PHE A 122 -21.59 -5.94 -6.04
N GLY A 123 -21.18 -7.18 -5.79
CA GLY A 123 -21.33 -8.29 -6.73
C GLY A 123 -20.54 -8.09 -8.03
N ARG A 124 -19.41 -7.38 -7.95
CA ARG A 124 -18.52 -7.12 -9.09
C ARG A 124 -17.34 -8.07 -9.10
N LYS A 125 -16.87 -8.41 -10.29
CA LYS A 125 -15.61 -9.13 -10.52
C LYS A 125 -14.47 -8.12 -10.62
N VAL A 126 -13.28 -8.54 -10.24
CA VAL A 126 -12.08 -7.71 -10.28
C VAL A 126 -11.08 -8.34 -11.25
N ALA A 127 -10.67 -7.60 -12.26
CA ALA A 127 -9.55 -7.95 -13.12
C ALA A 127 -8.37 -7.04 -12.77
N VAL A 128 -7.18 -7.62 -12.68
CA VAL A 128 -5.95 -6.89 -12.39
C VAL A 128 -5.10 -6.89 -13.66
N THR A 129 -4.46 -5.75 -13.95
CA THR A 129 -3.57 -5.62 -15.10
C THR A 129 -2.32 -4.81 -14.77
N GLY A 130 -1.22 -5.24 -15.32
CA GLY A 130 0.10 -4.68 -15.10
C GLY A 130 0.99 -5.64 -14.29
N ARG A 131 2.16 -5.97 -14.85
CA ARG A 131 3.09 -6.96 -14.30
C ARG A 131 3.41 -6.76 -12.82
N SER A 132 3.68 -5.53 -12.39
CA SER A 132 3.95 -5.22 -10.99
C SER A 132 2.75 -5.45 -10.09
N MET A 133 1.54 -5.10 -10.55
CA MET A 133 0.30 -5.31 -9.80
C MET A 133 -0.02 -6.80 -9.65
N GLU A 134 0.16 -7.58 -10.71
CA GLU A 134 -0.04 -9.04 -10.70
C GLU A 134 0.94 -9.73 -9.76
N ASN A 135 2.21 -9.32 -9.77
CA ASN A 135 3.22 -9.85 -8.86
C ASN A 135 2.90 -9.54 -7.40
N ILE A 136 2.55 -8.31 -7.09
CA ILE A 136 2.18 -7.92 -5.72
C ILE A 136 0.91 -8.64 -5.27
N LEU A 137 -0.10 -8.76 -6.12
CA LEU A 137 -1.30 -9.53 -5.83
C LEU A 137 -0.95 -10.98 -5.43
N LYS A 138 -0.10 -11.63 -6.22
CA LYS A 138 0.33 -13.01 -5.97
C LYS A 138 1.09 -13.12 -4.65
N VAL A 139 2.16 -12.34 -4.48
CA VAL A 139 3.02 -12.40 -3.28
C VAL A 139 2.24 -12.03 -2.02
N SER A 140 1.41 -10.98 -2.07
CA SER A 140 0.61 -10.55 -0.91
C SER A 140 -0.45 -11.60 -0.54
N THR A 141 -0.97 -12.36 -1.51
CA THR A 141 -1.90 -13.47 -1.24
C THR A 141 -1.15 -14.66 -0.62
N GLU A 142 0.02 -15.02 -1.14
CA GLU A 142 0.85 -16.11 -0.61
C GLU A 142 1.30 -15.83 0.83
N LEU A 143 1.64 -14.56 1.14
CA LEU A 143 2.04 -14.14 2.48
C LEU A 143 0.85 -13.87 3.43
N GLY A 144 -0.41 -13.94 2.93
CA GLY A 144 -1.61 -13.76 3.74
C GLY A 144 -2.04 -12.32 3.99
N TYR A 145 -1.40 -11.33 3.38
CA TYR A 145 -1.82 -9.92 3.44
C TYR A 145 -3.10 -9.65 2.65
N LEU A 146 -3.34 -10.41 1.59
CA LEU A 146 -4.55 -10.33 0.79
C LEU A 146 -5.40 -11.58 0.97
N LYS A 147 -6.68 -11.36 1.30
CA LYS A 147 -7.70 -12.40 1.37
C LYS A 147 -8.68 -12.20 0.22
N ILE A 148 -8.58 -13.05 -0.79
CA ILE A 148 -9.36 -12.92 -2.00
C ILE A 148 -10.53 -13.91 -1.95
N PRO A 149 -11.79 -13.43 -1.85
CA PRO A 149 -12.95 -14.30 -1.86
C PRO A 149 -13.06 -15.07 -3.18
N ALA A 150 -13.39 -16.35 -3.10
CA ALA A 150 -13.51 -17.20 -4.28
C ALA A 150 -14.42 -16.57 -5.36
N GLY A 151 -14.01 -16.68 -6.60
CA GLY A 151 -14.74 -16.19 -7.76
C GLY A 151 -14.82 -14.67 -7.86
N THR A 152 -14.04 -13.90 -7.09
CA THR A 152 -13.99 -12.42 -7.21
C THR A 152 -12.98 -11.99 -8.27
N LEU A 153 -11.80 -12.61 -8.32
CA LEU A 153 -10.82 -12.34 -9.38
C LEU A 153 -11.18 -13.04 -10.68
N VAL A 154 -10.89 -12.36 -11.76
CA VAL A 154 -11.00 -12.87 -13.14
C VAL A 154 -9.78 -12.49 -13.95
N ASP A 155 -9.46 -13.33 -14.94
CA ASP A 155 -8.38 -13.02 -15.88
C ASP A 155 -8.73 -11.81 -16.75
N ILE A 156 -7.74 -10.95 -17.00
CA ILE A 156 -7.93 -9.76 -17.86
C ILE A 156 -8.38 -10.13 -19.28
N ASN A 157 -8.04 -11.32 -19.77
CA ASN A 157 -8.45 -11.81 -21.08
C ASN A 157 -9.93 -12.22 -21.14
N GLN A 158 -10.56 -12.42 -19.99
CA GLN A 158 -11.98 -12.83 -19.87
C GLN A 158 -12.94 -11.67 -19.67
N ILE A 159 -12.46 -10.44 -19.53
CA ILE A 159 -13.29 -9.27 -19.20
C ILE A 159 -14.38 -8.97 -20.23
N LYS A 160 -14.18 -9.34 -21.50
CA LYS A 160 -15.18 -9.17 -22.58
C LYS A 160 -16.47 -9.96 -22.34
N GLN A 161 -16.40 -11.03 -21.53
CA GLN A 161 -17.55 -11.89 -21.20
C GLN A 161 -18.33 -11.38 -19.98
N ILE A 162 -17.85 -10.33 -19.30
CA ILE A 162 -18.41 -9.82 -18.06
C ILE A 162 -19.16 -8.52 -18.35
N PRO A 163 -20.43 -8.40 -17.93
CA PRO A 163 -21.18 -7.16 -18.08
C PRO A 163 -20.45 -5.97 -17.43
N ASN A 164 -20.48 -4.82 -18.08
CA ASN A 164 -19.76 -3.63 -17.62
C ASN A 164 -20.08 -3.23 -16.17
N ASN A 165 -21.35 -3.32 -15.78
CA ASN A 165 -21.79 -3.02 -14.42
C ASN A 165 -21.36 -4.08 -13.37
N LYS A 166 -20.74 -5.16 -13.80
CA LYS A 166 -20.22 -6.24 -12.95
C LYS A 166 -18.68 -6.34 -12.97
N LEU A 167 -18.00 -5.36 -13.57
CA LEU A 167 -16.56 -5.40 -13.76
C LEU A 167 -15.87 -4.20 -13.11
N VAL A 168 -14.76 -4.49 -12.42
CA VAL A 168 -13.77 -3.53 -11.95
C VAL A 168 -12.43 -3.93 -12.55
N ILE A 169 -11.70 -2.99 -13.11
CA ILE A 169 -10.35 -3.19 -13.59
C ILE A 169 -9.40 -2.41 -12.68
N VAL A 170 -8.40 -3.09 -12.14
CA VAL A 170 -7.34 -2.47 -11.32
C VAL A 170 -6.06 -2.40 -12.12
N SER A 171 -5.44 -1.23 -12.14
CA SER A 171 -4.29 -0.96 -12.98
C SER A 171 -3.26 -0.08 -12.26
N THR A 172 -2.02 -0.09 -12.74
CA THR A 172 -1.02 0.94 -12.43
C THR A 172 -1.22 2.15 -13.36
N GLY A 173 -0.59 3.28 -13.03
CA GLY A 173 -0.67 4.50 -13.84
C GLY A 173 -1.41 5.65 -13.18
N SER A 174 -1.47 5.66 -11.82
CA SER A 174 -2.16 6.71 -11.06
C SER A 174 -1.51 8.09 -11.17
N GLN A 175 -0.26 8.16 -11.60
CA GLN A 175 0.47 9.43 -11.82
C GLN A 175 0.60 9.80 -13.30
N GLY A 176 -0.06 9.09 -14.20
CA GLY A 176 0.01 9.34 -15.64
C GLY A 176 1.34 8.88 -16.26
N GLU A 177 2.01 7.91 -15.65
CA GLU A 177 3.30 7.42 -16.13
C GLU A 177 3.19 6.82 -17.53
N ASN A 178 4.08 7.23 -18.41
CA ASN A 178 4.20 6.65 -19.74
C ASN A 178 4.42 5.14 -19.65
N MET A 179 3.84 4.37 -20.55
CA MET A 179 3.94 2.92 -20.61
C MET A 179 3.27 2.19 -19.42
N SER A 180 2.56 2.89 -18.53
CA SER A 180 1.75 2.26 -17.48
C SER A 180 0.66 1.37 -18.07
N ALA A 181 0.11 0.48 -17.24
CA ALA A 181 -0.99 -0.38 -17.70
C ALA A 181 -2.22 0.45 -18.08
N LEU A 182 -2.54 1.54 -17.35
CA LEU A 182 -3.63 2.45 -17.72
C LEU A 182 -3.38 3.10 -19.09
N TYR A 183 -2.17 3.60 -19.34
CA TYR A 183 -1.82 4.18 -20.65
C TYR A 183 -2.06 3.18 -21.78
N ARG A 184 -1.61 1.93 -21.61
CA ARG A 184 -1.85 0.87 -22.61
C ARG A 184 -3.32 0.52 -22.76
N LEU A 185 -4.10 0.49 -21.68
CA LEU A 185 -5.55 0.28 -21.73
C LEU A 185 -6.24 1.37 -22.55
N SER A 186 -5.81 2.63 -22.45
CA SER A 186 -6.38 3.75 -23.23
C SER A 186 -6.14 3.62 -24.73
N LEU A 187 -5.07 2.94 -25.15
CA LEU A 187 -4.73 2.71 -26.55
C LEU A 187 -5.49 1.51 -27.17
N ILE A 188 -6.08 0.63 -26.38
CA ILE A 188 -6.68 -0.63 -26.83
C ILE A 188 -8.23 -0.50 -26.96
N HIS A 189 -8.82 0.66 -26.91
CA HIS A 189 -10.27 0.86 -27.02
C HIS A 189 -11.08 -0.21 -26.25
N ILE A 190 -10.97 -0.21 -24.93
CA ILE A 190 -11.75 -1.12 -24.06
C ILE A 190 -13.13 -0.52 -23.75
#